data_6b7c2c8860a1745d4c869a1d8d385d34
#
_entry.id   6b7c2c8860a1745d4c869a1d8d385d34
#
_cell.length_a   1.000
_cell.length_b   1.000
_cell.length_c   1.000
_cell.angle_alpha   90.00
_cell.angle_beta   90.00
_cell.angle_gamma   90.00
#
_symmetry.space_group_name_H-M   'P 1'
#
loop_
_entity.id
_entity.type
_entity.pdbx_description
1 polymer ?
#
loop_
_entity_poly.entity_id
_entity_poly.type
_entity_poly.pdbx_seq_one_letter_code
_entity_poly.pdbx_strand_id
1 'polypeptide(L)'
;EHYLRPPMDENVDVEAYYREIFARNPDEPLPDVSLFPEEVLKYESPPGSYFDAFPILIMSKASLIHLNEVAAAAGGESNFDVRRFRPNILLDLTDIDANGFPENQWMGRRAKIGSAVIKFEMPCPRCVMTTHGFDDLPKDAKIMRHLVKENGGNLGAYVSIETPGTFAQGDVIELLD
;
A
#
# COMPACT_ATOMS: atom_id res chain seq x y z
N GLU A 1 -2.45 -8.15 -25.73
CA GLU A 1 -1.04 -7.72 -25.77
C GLU A 1 -0.62 -7.42 -24.36
N HIS A 2 0.51 -8.02 -23.94
CA HIS A 2 1.07 -7.76 -22.61
C HIS A 2 2.20 -6.75 -22.79
N TYR A 3 2.12 -5.65 -22.05
CA TYR A 3 3.16 -4.62 -22.12
C TYR A 3 4.33 -5.05 -21.22
N LEU A 4 5.39 -5.52 -21.85
CA LEU A 4 6.66 -5.72 -21.17
C LEU A 4 7.21 -4.35 -20.73
N ARG A 5 7.74 -4.28 -19.53
CA ARG A 5 8.53 -3.12 -19.14
C ARG A 5 9.72 -2.98 -20.09
N PRO A 6 9.99 -1.80 -20.61
CA PRO A 6 11.21 -1.60 -21.37
C PRO A 6 12.43 -1.92 -20.48
N PRO A 7 13.49 -2.50 -21.05
CA PRO A 7 14.72 -2.69 -20.28
C PRO A 7 15.19 -1.32 -19.77
N MET A 8 15.67 -1.28 -18.54
CA MET A 8 16.33 -0.09 -18.02
C MET A 8 17.55 0.23 -18.89
N ASP A 9 17.74 1.52 -19.21
CA ASP A 9 18.96 1.97 -19.86
C ASP A 9 20.17 1.59 -18.97
N GLU A 10 21.24 1.08 -19.58
CA GLU A 10 22.44 0.63 -18.88
C GLU A 10 23.12 1.76 -18.09
N ASN A 11 22.84 3.02 -18.42
CA ASN A 11 23.39 4.20 -17.76
C ASN A 11 22.49 4.78 -16.66
N VAL A 12 21.32 4.16 -16.38
CA VAL A 12 20.42 4.63 -15.33
C VAL A 12 21.02 4.31 -13.96
N ASP A 13 21.13 5.32 -13.13
CA ASP A 13 21.35 5.11 -11.70
C ASP A 13 20.09 4.50 -11.08
N VAL A 14 20.12 3.19 -10.89
CA VAL A 14 18.99 2.37 -10.41
C VAL A 14 18.57 2.83 -9.00
N GLU A 15 19.52 3.19 -8.15
CA GLU A 15 19.22 3.67 -6.81
C GLU A 15 18.48 5.01 -6.86
N ALA A 16 18.98 5.96 -7.63
CA ALA A 16 18.35 7.26 -7.81
C ALA A 16 16.93 7.11 -8.39
N TYR A 17 16.75 6.21 -9.36
CA TYR A 17 15.45 5.90 -9.95
C TYR A 17 14.44 5.39 -8.90
N TYR A 18 14.83 4.44 -8.05
CA TYR A 18 13.94 3.95 -7.00
C TYR A 18 13.68 5.00 -5.92
N ARG A 19 14.66 5.84 -5.58
CA ARG A 19 14.46 6.95 -4.65
C ARG A 19 13.43 7.95 -5.15
N GLU A 20 13.44 8.23 -6.45
CA GLU A 20 12.42 9.09 -7.07
C GLU A 20 11.03 8.46 -7.02
N ILE A 21 10.89 7.20 -7.47
CA ILE A 21 9.61 6.48 -7.47
C ILE A 21 9.01 6.39 -6.07
N PHE A 22 9.81 6.00 -5.08
CA PHE A 22 9.35 5.81 -3.72
C PHE A 22 9.47 7.07 -2.86
N ALA A 23 9.85 8.19 -3.45
CA ALA A 23 10.03 9.48 -2.79
C ALA A 23 10.90 9.36 -1.53
N ARG A 24 12.07 8.73 -1.64
CA ARG A 24 13.01 8.53 -0.54
C ARG A 24 14.13 9.57 -0.56
N ASN A 25 14.44 10.14 0.62
CA ASN A 25 15.64 10.93 0.82
C ASN A 25 16.91 10.04 0.74
N PRO A 26 18.10 10.62 0.52
CA PRO A 26 19.33 9.84 0.41
C PRO A 26 19.65 8.97 1.62
N ASP A 27 19.23 9.38 2.82
CA ASP A 27 19.46 8.71 4.11
C ASP A 27 18.33 7.73 4.50
N GLU A 28 17.25 7.67 3.72
CA GLU A 28 16.13 6.79 4.00
C GLU A 28 16.26 5.44 3.30
N PRO A 29 15.80 4.34 3.93
CA PRO A 29 15.85 3.02 3.31
C PRO A 29 14.92 2.93 2.10
N LEU A 30 15.36 2.26 1.05
CA LEU A 30 14.51 1.84 -0.04
C LEU A 30 13.65 0.65 0.37
N PRO A 31 12.43 0.50 -0.21
CA PRO A 31 11.64 -0.70 0.00
C PRO A 31 12.33 -1.92 -0.60
N ASP A 32 12.11 -3.08 0.00
CA ASP A 32 12.59 -4.34 -0.56
C ASP A 32 11.73 -4.75 -1.75
N VAL A 33 12.21 -4.43 -2.95
CA VAL A 33 11.53 -4.74 -4.20
C VAL A 33 11.63 -6.23 -4.58
N SER A 34 12.49 -7.01 -3.92
CA SER A 34 12.61 -8.46 -4.16
C SER A 34 11.38 -9.25 -3.70
N LEU A 35 10.55 -8.65 -2.85
CA LEU A 35 9.28 -9.22 -2.41
C LEU A 35 8.18 -9.21 -3.48
N PHE A 36 8.36 -8.42 -4.55
CA PHE A 36 7.38 -8.40 -5.63
C PHE A 36 7.46 -9.67 -6.48
N PRO A 37 6.30 -10.18 -6.95
CA PRO A 37 6.27 -11.26 -7.94
C PRO A 37 7.07 -10.89 -9.21
N GLU A 38 7.67 -11.89 -9.84
CA GLU A 38 8.45 -11.70 -11.08
C GLU A 38 7.63 -11.00 -12.17
N GLU A 39 6.34 -11.30 -12.27
CA GLU A 39 5.42 -10.69 -13.23
C GLU A 39 5.30 -9.17 -13.03
N VAL A 40 5.34 -8.70 -11.79
CA VAL A 40 5.30 -7.25 -11.46
C VAL A 40 6.57 -6.55 -11.92
N LEU A 41 7.71 -7.24 -11.87
CA LEU A 41 8.98 -6.69 -12.32
C LEU A 41 9.11 -6.71 -13.85
N LYS A 42 8.48 -7.71 -14.49
CA LYS A 42 8.57 -7.95 -15.93
C LYS A 42 7.56 -7.16 -16.76
N TYR A 43 6.37 -6.93 -16.23
CA TYR A 43 5.27 -6.27 -16.94
C TYR A 43 4.87 -4.97 -16.26
N GLU A 44 4.32 -4.01 -17.02
CA GLU A 44 3.72 -2.79 -16.47
C GLU A 44 2.48 -3.08 -15.63
N SER A 45 1.72 -4.08 -16.06
CA SER A 45 0.65 -4.70 -15.28
C SER A 45 0.71 -6.21 -15.49
N PRO A 46 0.41 -7.04 -14.48
CA PRO A 46 0.34 -8.48 -14.67
C PRO A 46 -0.59 -8.87 -15.83
N PRO A 47 -0.25 -9.86 -16.64
CA PRO A 47 -1.02 -10.26 -17.81
C PRO A 47 -2.51 -10.50 -17.51
N GLY A 48 -3.39 -9.88 -18.30
CA GLY A 48 -4.84 -9.98 -18.13
C GLY A 48 -5.42 -9.13 -16.99
N SER A 49 -4.65 -8.21 -16.44
CA SER A 49 -5.07 -7.35 -15.34
C SER A 49 -4.79 -5.87 -15.62
N TYR A 50 -5.28 -5.00 -14.72
CA TYR A 50 -5.04 -3.55 -14.70
C TYR A 50 -4.54 -3.05 -13.34
N PHE A 51 -4.05 -3.95 -12.48
CA PHE A 51 -3.45 -3.58 -11.19
C PHE A 51 -1.93 -3.56 -11.28
N ASP A 52 -1.28 -2.77 -10.43
CA ASP A 52 0.17 -2.56 -10.48
C ASP A 52 0.96 -3.78 -10.00
N ALA A 53 0.54 -4.39 -8.88
CA ALA A 53 1.28 -5.48 -8.25
C ALA A 53 0.38 -6.65 -7.85
N PHE A 54 -0.70 -6.36 -7.12
CA PHE A 54 -1.64 -7.35 -6.60
C PHE A 54 -3.07 -6.95 -6.90
N PRO A 55 -4.01 -7.92 -7.00
CA PRO A 55 -5.39 -7.63 -7.38
C PRO A 55 -6.14 -6.77 -6.36
N ILE A 56 -5.75 -6.82 -5.09
CA ILE A 56 -6.43 -6.12 -4.01
C ILE A 56 -5.43 -5.48 -3.06
N LEU A 57 -5.70 -4.23 -2.71
CA LEU A 57 -5.06 -3.49 -1.62
C LEU A 57 -6.08 -3.33 -0.49
N ILE A 58 -5.72 -3.81 0.69
CA ILE A 58 -6.50 -3.64 1.92
C ILE A 58 -5.80 -2.63 2.83
N MET A 59 -6.56 -1.73 3.43
CA MET A 59 -6.09 -0.80 4.45
C MET A 59 -7.05 -0.77 5.63
N SER A 60 -6.55 -0.38 6.81
CA SER A 60 -7.39 -0.11 7.96
C SER A 60 -7.63 1.39 8.17
N LYS A 61 -8.79 1.75 8.72
CA LYS A 61 -9.02 3.12 9.20
C LYS A 61 -8.09 3.48 10.36
N ALA A 62 -7.71 2.50 11.19
CA ALA A 62 -6.79 2.70 12.31
C ALA A 62 -5.45 3.27 11.84
N SER A 63 -4.89 2.74 10.75
CA SER A 63 -3.64 3.25 10.17
C SER A 63 -3.74 4.71 9.70
N LEU A 64 -4.88 5.08 9.09
CA LEU A 64 -5.12 6.47 8.66
C LEU A 64 -5.30 7.42 9.86
N ILE A 65 -6.02 6.99 10.88
CA ILE A 65 -6.21 7.76 12.13
C ILE A 65 -4.86 7.99 12.79
N HIS A 66 -4.08 6.94 12.98
CA HIS A 66 -2.74 7.01 13.57
C HIS A 66 -1.84 8.02 12.84
N LEU A 67 -1.78 7.95 11.51
CA LEU A 67 -0.95 8.86 10.70
C LEU A 67 -1.42 10.31 10.81
N ASN A 68 -2.73 10.57 10.84
CA ASN A 68 -3.27 11.92 11.03
C ASN A 68 -2.93 12.46 12.44
N GLU A 69 -3.00 11.61 13.48
CA GLU A 69 -2.63 11.99 14.85
C GLU A 69 -1.14 12.32 14.95
N VAL A 70 -0.26 11.50 14.36
CA VAL A 70 1.18 11.75 14.32
C VAL A 70 1.50 13.04 13.56
N ALA A 71 0.86 13.28 12.43
CA ALA A 71 1.06 14.50 11.65
C ALA A 71 0.63 15.74 12.44
N ALA A 72 -0.51 15.68 13.11
CA ALA A 72 -1.01 16.76 13.96
C ALA A 72 -0.09 17.02 15.16
N ALA A 73 0.39 15.97 15.83
CA ALA A 73 1.33 16.07 16.95
C ALA A 73 2.67 16.69 16.54
N ALA A 74 3.10 16.49 15.28
CA ALA A 74 4.27 17.14 14.71
C ALA A 74 4.03 18.62 14.30
N GLY A 75 2.84 19.17 14.57
CA GLY A 75 2.47 20.52 14.18
C GLY A 75 2.24 20.69 12.68
N GLY A 76 1.99 19.59 11.95
CA GLY A 76 1.75 19.56 10.52
C GLY A 76 0.26 19.64 10.17
N GLU A 77 -0.02 20.02 8.91
CA GLU A 77 -1.36 20.05 8.32
C GLU A 77 -1.58 18.91 7.31
N SER A 78 -0.70 17.90 7.33
CA SER A 78 -0.80 16.76 6.40
C SER A 78 -2.09 16.00 6.63
N ASN A 79 -2.84 15.76 5.54
CA ASN A 79 -4.09 15.02 5.55
C ASN A 79 -3.91 13.66 4.88
N PHE A 80 -3.96 12.60 5.70
CA PHE A 80 -3.94 11.21 5.26
C PHE A 80 -5.35 10.77 4.84
N ASP A 81 -5.87 11.40 3.81
CA ASP A 81 -7.13 11.03 3.20
C ASP A 81 -6.99 9.69 2.44
N VAL A 82 -7.95 8.79 2.62
CA VAL A 82 -7.97 7.47 2.00
C VAL A 82 -7.82 7.51 0.47
N ARG A 83 -8.34 8.57 -0.16
CA ARG A 83 -8.28 8.76 -1.61
C ARG A 83 -6.86 8.85 -2.15
N ARG A 84 -5.89 9.31 -1.36
CA ARG A 84 -4.46 9.34 -1.75
C ARG A 84 -3.88 7.94 -1.96
N PHE A 85 -4.45 6.95 -1.28
CA PHE A 85 -3.90 5.59 -1.20
C PHE A 85 -4.69 4.57 -2.02
N ARG A 86 -5.93 4.89 -2.38
CA ARG A 86 -6.77 4.12 -3.30
C ARG A 86 -6.92 2.63 -2.92
N PRO A 87 -7.23 2.28 -1.68
CA PRO A 87 -7.48 0.87 -1.34
C PRO A 87 -8.74 0.36 -2.04
N ASN A 88 -8.75 -0.95 -2.34
CA ASN A 88 -9.94 -1.63 -2.79
C ASN A 88 -10.89 -1.91 -1.61
N ILE A 89 -10.31 -2.21 -0.44
CA ILE A 89 -11.04 -2.50 0.79
C ILE A 89 -10.47 -1.65 1.92
N LEU A 90 -11.35 -0.91 2.59
CA LEU A 90 -11.02 -0.17 3.81
C LEU A 90 -11.71 -0.85 5.00
N LEU A 91 -10.92 -1.41 5.91
CA LEU A 91 -11.41 -2.08 7.10
C LEU A 91 -11.71 -1.07 8.21
N ASP A 92 -12.84 -1.26 8.85
CA ASP A 92 -13.18 -0.60 10.10
C ASP A 92 -12.84 -1.54 11.25
N LEU A 93 -11.87 -1.14 12.08
CA LEU A 93 -11.38 -1.93 13.22
C LEU A 93 -11.68 -1.21 14.54
N THR A 94 -12.71 -0.39 14.59
CA THR A 94 -13.04 0.44 15.77
C THR A 94 -13.41 -0.39 16.99
N ASP A 95 -13.87 -1.62 16.79
CA ASP A 95 -14.23 -2.53 17.88
C ASP A 95 -13.03 -3.36 18.42
N ILE A 96 -11.85 -3.16 17.84
CA ILE A 96 -10.63 -3.85 18.25
C ILE A 96 -9.63 -2.78 18.71
N ASP A 97 -8.89 -3.04 19.77
CA ASP A 97 -7.77 -2.17 20.18
C ASP A 97 -6.63 -2.24 19.15
N ALA A 98 -6.89 -1.63 18.00
CA ALA A 98 -6.02 -1.65 16.83
C ALA A 98 -5.28 -0.31 16.74
N ASN A 99 -4.10 -0.25 17.36
CA ASN A 99 -3.23 0.91 17.28
C ASN A 99 -2.18 0.78 16.18
N GLY A 100 -1.79 1.92 15.59
CA GLY A 100 -0.75 1.97 14.57
C GLY A 100 -1.17 1.33 13.25
N PHE A 101 -0.44 0.28 12.84
CA PHE A 101 -0.61 -0.39 11.54
C PHE A 101 -1.01 -1.86 11.74
N PRO A 102 -2.26 -2.16 12.10
CA PRO A 102 -2.67 -3.53 12.45
C PRO A 102 -2.52 -4.51 11.28
N GLU A 103 -2.71 -4.06 10.04
CA GLU A 103 -2.55 -4.88 8.85
C GLU A 103 -1.15 -5.46 8.68
N ASN A 104 -0.11 -4.84 9.25
CA ASN A 104 1.25 -5.37 9.20
C ASN A 104 1.40 -6.73 9.90
N GLN A 105 0.52 -7.03 10.86
CA GLN A 105 0.55 -8.27 11.63
C GLN A 105 -0.08 -9.46 10.88
N TRP A 106 -0.69 -9.22 9.74
CA TRP A 106 -1.42 -10.25 9.00
C TRP A 106 -0.63 -10.88 7.86
N MET A 107 0.60 -10.41 7.62
CA MET A 107 1.44 -10.93 6.53
C MET A 107 1.62 -12.44 6.62
N GLY A 108 1.40 -13.12 5.49
CA GLY A 108 1.41 -14.58 5.37
C GLY A 108 0.12 -15.28 5.84
N ARG A 109 -0.78 -14.58 6.55
CA ARG A 109 -2.05 -15.15 7.01
C ARG A 109 -3.10 -15.11 5.91
N ARG A 110 -4.10 -15.96 6.06
CA ARG A 110 -5.30 -15.98 5.25
C ARG A 110 -6.45 -15.31 5.97
N ALA A 111 -7.41 -14.81 5.20
CA ALA A 111 -8.64 -14.30 5.75
C ALA A 111 -9.82 -14.68 4.87
N LYS A 112 -10.99 -14.81 5.50
CA LYS A 112 -12.26 -14.97 4.83
C LYS A 112 -13.03 -13.66 4.89
N ILE A 113 -13.62 -13.26 3.75
CA ILE A 113 -14.53 -12.13 3.65
C ILE A 113 -15.70 -12.53 2.75
N GLY A 114 -16.91 -12.52 3.29
CA GLY A 114 -18.06 -13.13 2.60
C GLY A 114 -17.81 -14.59 2.27
N SER A 115 -17.81 -14.95 0.98
CA SER A 115 -17.47 -16.30 0.48
C SER A 115 -16.05 -16.39 -0.09
N ALA A 116 -15.32 -15.29 -0.20
CA ALA A 116 -13.95 -15.27 -0.71
C ALA A 116 -12.93 -15.62 0.37
N VAL A 117 -11.82 -16.24 -0.04
CA VAL A 117 -10.63 -16.43 0.79
C VAL A 117 -9.45 -15.70 0.14
N ILE A 118 -8.80 -14.87 0.91
CA ILE A 118 -7.66 -14.07 0.51
C ILE A 118 -6.44 -14.41 1.36
N LYS A 119 -5.25 -14.08 0.85
CA LYS A 119 -3.99 -14.19 1.59
C LYS A 119 -3.27 -12.86 1.59
N PHE A 120 -2.79 -12.43 2.76
CA PHE A 120 -1.95 -11.25 2.90
C PHE A 120 -0.52 -11.59 2.47
N GLU A 121 -0.05 -10.96 1.39
CA GLU A 121 1.23 -11.30 0.78
C GLU A 121 2.36 -10.43 1.31
N MET A 122 2.20 -9.12 1.27
CA MET A 122 3.23 -8.18 1.71
C MET A 122 2.64 -6.80 2.07
N PRO A 123 3.35 -6.01 2.89
CA PRO A 123 3.00 -4.60 3.08
C PRO A 123 3.08 -3.87 1.73
N CYS A 124 2.21 -2.89 1.53
CA CYS A 124 2.21 -2.09 0.30
C CYS A 124 3.19 -0.91 0.41
N PRO A 125 4.38 -0.95 -0.24
CA PRO A 125 5.26 0.20 -0.30
C PRO A 125 4.61 1.30 -1.15
N ARG A 126 4.55 2.51 -0.57
CA ARG A 126 3.90 3.65 -1.22
C ARG A 126 4.90 4.42 -2.06
N CYS A 127 4.44 4.82 -3.23
CA CYS A 127 5.22 5.62 -4.18
C CYS A 127 4.90 7.12 -4.09
N VAL A 128 5.62 7.92 -4.83
CA VAL A 128 5.47 9.38 -4.90
C VAL A 128 4.05 9.84 -5.24
N MET A 129 3.26 9.00 -5.91
CA MET A 129 1.89 9.33 -6.30
C MET A 129 0.99 9.74 -5.13
N THR A 130 1.23 9.19 -3.94
CA THR A 130 0.46 9.54 -2.72
C THR A 130 0.67 10.98 -2.27
N THR A 131 1.74 11.64 -2.74
CA THR A 131 2.08 13.03 -2.42
C THR A 131 1.47 14.04 -3.39
N HIS A 132 1.01 13.59 -4.55
CA HIS A 132 0.42 14.47 -5.56
C HIS A 132 -0.93 15.02 -5.10
N GLY A 133 -1.20 16.25 -5.51
CA GLY A 133 -2.51 16.84 -5.34
C GLY A 133 -3.49 16.30 -6.39
N PHE A 134 -4.74 16.18 -5.99
CA PHE A 134 -5.84 15.93 -6.90
C PHE A 134 -7.15 16.41 -6.25
N ASP A 135 -8.08 16.89 -7.07
CA ASP A 135 -9.35 17.45 -6.61
C ASP A 135 -9.13 18.52 -5.51
N ASP A 136 -9.73 18.36 -4.34
CA ASP A 136 -9.58 19.23 -3.18
C ASP A 136 -8.34 18.94 -2.32
N LEU A 137 -7.59 17.89 -2.63
CA LEU A 137 -6.40 17.51 -1.87
C LEU A 137 -5.15 18.19 -2.45
N PRO A 138 -4.42 19.02 -1.69
CA PRO A 138 -3.21 19.66 -2.16
C PRO A 138 -2.05 18.68 -2.29
N LYS A 139 -1.05 19.03 -3.12
CA LYS A 139 0.24 18.32 -3.13
C LYS A 139 0.91 18.45 -1.77
N ASP A 140 1.33 17.32 -1.20
CA ASP A 140 1.98 17.28 0.11
C ASP A 140 3.09 16.22 0.18
N ALA A 141 4.34 16.65 0.06
CA ALA A 141 5.50 15.78 0.17
C ALA A 141 5.72 15.22 1.58
N LYS A 142 5.14 15.84 2.63
CA LYS A 142 5.27 15.38 4.01
C LYS A 142 4.55 14.04 4.24
N ILE A 143 3.56 13.71 3.41
CA ILE A 143 2.89 12.39 3.45
C ILE A 143 3.94 11.27 3.45
N MET A 144 4.89 11.29 2.51
CA MET A 144 5.92 10.25 2.47
C MET A 144 6.90 10.34 3.64
N ARG A 145 7.20 11.55 4.15
CA ARG A 145 8.09 11.71 5.32
C ARG A 145 7.52 11.03 6.56
N HIS A 146 6.23 11.23 6.81
CA HIS A 146 5.55 10.54 7.90
C HIS A 146 5.50 9.03 7.67
N LEU A 147 5.10 8.57 6.47
CA LEU A 147 5.05 7.15 6.15
C LEU A 147 6.40 6.45 6.33
N VAL A 148 7.50 7.06 5.87
CA VAL A 148 8.84 6.50 6.02
C VAL A 148 9.23 6.39 7.48
N LYS A 149 8.99 7.44 8.25
CA LYS A 149 9.33 7.49 9.67
C LYS A 149 8.52 6.50 10.50
N GLU A 150 7.22 6.40 10.26
CA GLU A 150 6.30 5.63 11.11
C GLU A 150 6.18 4.15 10.68
N ASN A 151 6.31 3.85 9.38
CA ASN A 151 6.09 2.51 8.85
C ASN A 151 7.00 2.15 7.66
N GLY A 152 8.22 2.65 7.61
CA GLY A 152 9.16 2.35 6.52
C GLY A 152 8.65 2.71 5.12
N GLY A 153 7.63 3.57 5.02
CA GLY A 153 6.99 4.00 3.78
C GLY A 153 5.91 3.06 3.26
N ASN A 154 5.46 2.11 4.07
CA ASN A 154 4.37 1.21 3.74
C ASN A 154 3.04 1.72 4.28
N LEU A 155 1.95 1.42 3.59
CA LEU A 155 0.59 1.63 4.08
C LEU A 155 -0.40 0.70 3.37
N GLY A 156 -1.07 -0.12 4.17
CA GLY A 156 -1.93 -1.19 3.69
C GLY A 156 -1.17 -2.47 3.35
N ALA A 157 -1.92 -3.47 2.96
CA ALA A 157 -1.43 -4.81 2.63
C ALA A 157 -1.90 -5.21 1.24
N TYR A 158 -1.00 -5.73 0.44
CA TYR A 158 -1.33 -6.43 -0.79
C TYR A 158 -1.83 -7.84 -0.48
N VAL A 159 -2.90 -8.22 -1.16
CA VAL A 159 -3.47 -9.56 -1.00
C VAL A 159 -3.71 -10.24 -2.34
N SER A 160 -3.55 -11.57 -2.34
CA SER A 160 -3.95 -12.45 -3.42
C SER A 160 -5.30 -13.11 -3.11
N ILE A 161 -5.96 -13.62 -4.15
CA ILE A 161 -7.24 -14.32 -4.03
C ILE A 161 -6.96 -15.82 -4.13
N GLU A 162 -7.12 -16.55 -3.00
CA GLU A 162 -6.97 -18.02 -2.99
C GLU A 162 -8.26 -18.72 -3.42
N THR A 163 -9.40 -18.22 -2.95
CA THR A 163 -10.71 -18.73 -3.35
C THR A 163 -11.58 -17.57 -3.81
N PRO A 164 -11.97 -17.52 -5.08
CA PRO A 164 -12.91 -16.53 -5.57
C PRO A 164 -14.25 -16.60 -4.84
N GLY A 165 -14.87 -15.46 -4.63
CA GLY A 165 -16.13 -15.36 -3.93
C GLY A 165 -16.75 -13.97 -4.07
N THR A 166 -17.79 -13.73 -3.30
CA THR A 166 -18.49 -12.46 -3.24
C THR A 166 -18.54 -11.94 -1.81
N PHE A 167 -18.44 -10.64 -1.68
CA PHE A 167 -18.62 -9.94 -0.41
C PHE A 167 -19.27 -8.57 -0.66
N ALA A 168 -19.82 -8.00 0.37
CA ALA A 168 -20.48 -6.70 0.36
C ALA A 168 -19.90 -5.78 1.44
N GLN A 169 -20.21 -4.49 1.32
CA GLN A 169 -19.90 -3.53 2.36
C GLN A 169 -20.61 -3.93 3.67
N GLY A 170 -19.85 -3.98 4.75
CA GLY A 170 -20.32 -4.40 6.06
C GLY A 170 -20.03 -5.87 6.39
N ASP A 171 -19.54 -6.66 5.44
CA ASP A 171 -19.09 -8.02 5.74
C ASP A 171 -17.89 -8.01 6.66
N VAL A 172 -17.87 -8.98 7.57
CA VAL A 172 -16.77 -9.17 8.53
C VAL A 172 -15.59 -9.86 7.83
N ILE A 173 -14.39 -9.38 8.10
CA ILE A 173 -13.16 -10.10 7.76
C ILE A 173 -12.77 -11.00 8.92
N GLU A 174 -12.58 -12.28 8.66
CA GLU A 174 -12.19 -13.29 9.62
C GLU A 174 -10.79 -13.80 9.28
N LEU A 175 -9.82 -13.56 10.17
CA LEU A 175 -8.47 -14.09 9.99
C LEU A 175 -8.49 -15.61 10.20
N LEU A 176 -7.91 -16.32 9.26
CA LEU A 176 -7.69 -17.76 9.30
C LEU A 176 -6.25 -18.04 9.77
N ASP A 177 -6.01 -19.24 10.26
CA ASP A 177 -4.68 -19.67 10.70
C ASP A 177 -3.67 -19.79 9.56
#